data_5dd1dde057e6e99b522e89debf459a03
#
_entry.id   5dd1dde057e6e99b522e89debf459a03
#
_cell.length_a   1.000
_cell.length_b   1.000
_cell.length_c   1.000
_cell.angle_alpha   90.00
_cell.angle_beta   90.00
_cell.angle_gamma   90.00
#
_symmetry.space_group_name_H-M   'P 1'
#
loop_
_entity.id
_entity.type
_entity.pdbx_description
1 polymer ?
#
loop_
_entity_poly.entity_id
_entity_poly.type
_entity_poly.pdbx_seq_one_letter_code
_entity_poly.pdbx_strand_id
1 'polypeptide(L)'
;MAVLVRCVLMLGMLLVVPAGLALVGGDAVHRVRRWWLPAAVAASVSLWLPRGAWAAALAGAYLAITLSLALCAPVRLVRVSRSAGRAAWAREVAVLTALVAPSVAAVALVAERAGYRLFGFRLEVLSLTVAHFHVAGFVAALVAGLVCRAAGDALAARLAALAVPVGTVVVLAGFFAGEWVELADAVVLTAGMWLVA
;
A
#
# COMPACT_ATOMS: atom_id res chain seq x y z
N MET A 1 12.57 -16.51 -5.71
CA MET A 1 11.98 -15.25 -6.25
C MET A 1 12.75 -14.86 -7.51
N ALA A 2 12.07 -14.55 -8.61
CA ALA A 2 12.70 -14.11 -9.84
C ALA A 2 13.38 -12.74 -9.65
N VAL A 3 14.49 -12.49 -10.38
CA VAL A 3 15.23 -11.20 -10.29
C VAL A 3 14.32 -10.01 -10.60
N LEU A 4 13.47 -10.14 -11.61
CA LEU A 4 12.50 -9.09 -11.97
C LEU A 4 11.59 -8.69 -10.80
N VAL A 5 11.06 -9.66 -10.06
CA VAL A 5 10.20 -9.39 -8.89
C VAL A 5 10.98 -8.63 -7.82
N ARG A 6 12.22 -9.02 -7.53
CA ARG A 6 13.08 -8.28 -6.59
C ARG A 6 13.29 -6.83 -7.03
N CYS A 7 13.58 -6.60 -8.31
CA CYS A 7 13.76 -5.25 -8.86
C CYS A 7 12.48 -4.40 -8.72
N VAL A 8 11.31 -4.98 -9.01
CA VAL A 8 10.01 -4.29 -8.86
C VAL A 8 9.74 -3.93 -7.40
N LEU A 9 10.02 -4.86 -6.46
CA LEU A 9 9.86 -4.59 -5.03
C LEU A 9 10.82 -3.49 -4.55
N MET A 10 12.08 -3.53 -4.97
CA MET A 10 13.06 -2.48 -4.65
C MET A 10 12.63 -1.13 -5.21
N LEU A 11 12.16 -1.07 -6.46
CA LEU A 11 11.63 0.14 -7.07
C LEU A 11 10.47 0.72 -6.23
N GLY A 12 9.53 -0.13 -5.83
CA GLY A 12 8.40 0.25 -4.96
C GLY A 12 8.88 0.86 -3.65
N MET A 13 9.76 0.16 -2.93
CA MET A 13 10.21 0.57 -1.60
C MET A 13 11.14 1.78 -1.62
N LEU A 14 12.08 1.86 -2.59
CA LEU A 14 13.14 2.87 -2.60
C LEU A 14 12.75 4.17 -3.31
N LEU A 15 11.88 4.11 -4.31
CA LEU A 15 11.56 5.26 -5.16
C LEU A 15 10.08 5.62 -5.11
N VAL A 16 9.20 4.67 -5.39
CA VAL A 16 7.78 4.96 -5.61
C VAL A 16 7.09 5.43 -4.33
N VAL A 17 7.23 4.68 -3.24
CA VAL A 17 6.58 5.05 -1.98
C VAL A 17 7.14 6.35 -1.41
N PRO A 18 8.46 6.58 -1.26
CA PRO A 18 8.96 7.85 -0.73
C PRO A 18 8.64 9.06 -1.62
N ALA A 19 8.57 8.90 -2.95
CA ALA A 19 8.08 9.95 -3.85
C ALA A 19 6.60 10.27 -3.61
N GLY A 20 5.76 9.24 -3.49
CA GLY A 20 4.34 9.41 -3.18
C GLY A 20 4.11 10.04 -1.80
N LEU A 21 4.87 9.66 -0.78
CA LEU A 21 4.77 10.26 0.56
C LEU A 21 5.09 11.76 0.56
N ALA A 22 5.92 12.24 -0.36
CA ALA A 22 6.17 13.67 -0.52
C ALA A 22 4.91 14.45 -0.93
N LEU A 23 3.97 13.80 -1.64
CA LEU A 23 2.72 14.38 -2.10
C LEU A 23 1.60 14.36 -1.06
N VAL A 24 1.69 13.46 -0.06
CA VAL A 24 0.67 13.33 1.00
C VAL A 24 0.68 14.52 1.95
N GLY A 25 1.84 15.04 2.29
CA GLY A 25 2.00 16.13 3.24
C GLY A 25 1.70 15.76 4.70
N GLY A 26 1.97 16.69 5.62
CA GLY A 26 1.74 16.54 7.06
C GLY A 26 2.99 16.17 7.85
N ASP A 27 3.17 16.82 9.03
CA ASP A 27 4.38 16.68 9.86
C ASP A 27 4.66 15.26 10.33
N ALA A 28 3.59 14.49 10.64
CA ALA A 28 3.73 13.08 11.04
C ALA A 28 4.30 12.23 9.91
N VAL A 29 3.78 12.37 8.69
CA VAL A 29 4.27 11.66 7.51
C VAL A 29 5.71 12.09 7.19
N HIS A 30 6.01 13.39 7.32
CA HIS A 30 7.36 13.91 7.10
C HIS A 30 8.39 13.32 8.08
N ARG A 31 8.02 13.15 9.35
CA ARG A 31 8.89 12.49 10.34
C ARG A 31 9.17 11.03 9.98
N VAL A 32 8.15 10.27 9.57
CA VAL A 32 8.31 8.87 9.14
C VAL A 32 9.19 8.80 7.89
N ARG A 33 9.00 9.70 6.92
CA ARG A 33 9.78 9.74 5.67
C ARG A 33 11.28 9.91 5.89
N ARG A 34 11.73 10.56 6.97
CA ARG A 34 13.17 10.70 7.28
C ARG A 34 13.85 9.34 7.51
N TRP A 35 13.14 8.39 8.09
CA TRP A 35 13.64 7.06 8.40
C TRP A 35 13.27 6.00 7.35
N TRP A 36 12.53 6.44 6.31
CA TRP A 36 12.07 5.53 5.26
C TRP A 36 13.22 4.89 4.50
N LEU A 37 14.16 5.69 4.00
CA LEU A 37 15.22 5.21 3.14
C LEU A 37 16.12 4.15 3.81
N PRO A 38 16.62 4.32 5.03
CA PRO A 38 17.37 3.27 5.72
C PRO A 38 16.59 1.96 5.85
N ALA A 39 15.31 2.02 6.19
CA ALA A 39 14.46 0.84 6.32
C ALA A 39 14.19 0.17 4.95
N ALA A 40 13.94 0.94 3.91
CA ALA A 40 13.75 0.43 2.55
C ALA A 40 15.04 -0.21 1.99
N VAL A 41 16.21 0.34 2.30
CA VAL A 41 17.50 -0.26 1.95
C VAL A 41 17.69 -1.59 2.68
N ALA A 42 17.41 -1.66 3.99
CA ALA A 42 17.48 -2.90 4.76
C ALA A 42 16.57 -3.99 4.16
N ALA A 43 15.30 -3.63 3.82
CA ALA A 43 14.39 -4.55 3.16
C ALA A 43 14.90 -4.97 1.78
N SER A 44 15.46 -4.06 1.01
CA SER A 44 16.05 -4.36 -0.31
C SER A 44 17.21 -5.34 -0.20
N VAL A 45 18.09 -5.17 0.77
CA VAL A 45 19.18 -6.12 1.06
C VAL A 45 18.60 -7.48 1.46
N SER A 46 17.52 -7.53 2.25
CA SER A 46 16.89 -8.78 2.66
C SER A 46 16.44 -9.65 1.47
N LEU A 47 16.06 -9.04 0.34
CA LEU A 47 15.63 -9.75 -0.87
C LEU A 47 16.77 -10.58 -1.52
N TRP A 48 18.02 -10.23 -1.26
CA TRP A 48 19.20 -10.89 -1.84
C TRP A 48 19.82 -11.92 -0.88
N LEU A 49 19.43 -11.91 0.39
CA LEU A 49 19.87 -12.90 1.35
C LEU A 49 19.08 -14.21 1.21
N PRO A 50 19.62 -15.36 1.64
CA PRO A 50 18.82 -16.56 1.89
C PRO A 50 17.69 -16.28 2.87
N ARG A 51 16.55 -16.97 2.71
CA ARG A 51 15.45 -16.91 3.69
C ARG A 51 15.93 -17.36 5.07
N GLY A 52 15.48 -16.68 6.12
CA GLY A 52 15.84 -16.99 7.49
C GLY A 52 15.78 -15.78 8.40
N ALA A 53 16.26 -15.94 9.64
CA ALA A 53 16.13 -14.93 10.68
C ALA A 53 16.74 -13.56 10.31
N TRP A 54 17.92 -13.54 9.69
CA TRP A 54 18.58 -12.29 9.29
C TRP A 54 17.81 -11.54 8.18
N ALA A 55 17.33 -12.27 7.17
CA ALA A 55 16.52 -11.67 6.12
C ALA A 55 15.18 -11.15 6.67
N ALA A 56 14.56 -11.90 7.58
CA ALA A 56 13.34 -11.48 8.26
C ALA A 56 13.57 -10.26 9.17
N ALA A 57 14.69 -10.19 9.91
CA ALA A 57 15.02 -9.05 10.75
C ALA A 57 15.19 -7.75 9.94
N LEU A 58 15.88 -7.81 8.78
CA LEU A 58 16.02 -6.66 7.88
C LEU A 58 14.67 -6.24 7.28
N ALA A 59 13.83 -7.18 6.89
CA ALA A 59 12.45 -6.90 6.46
C ALA A 59 11.60 -6.33 7.61
N GLY A 60 11.87 -6.74 8.85
CA GLY A 60 11.24 -6.22 10.07
C GLY A 60 11.50 -4.73 10.31
N ALA A 61 12.67 -4.23 9.95
CA ALA A 61 12.95 -2.78 10.01
C ALA A 61 12.02 -1.99 9.07
N TYR A 62 11.73 -2.54 7.88
CA TYR A 62 10.77 -1.94 6.96
C TYR A 62 9.32 -2.04 7.50
N LEU A 63 8.97 -3.17 8.12
CA LEU A 63 7.67 -3.31 8.78
C LEU A 63 7.48 -2.26 9.88
N ALA A 64 8.47 -2.00 10.70
CA ALA A 64 8.38 -1.00 11.76
C ALA A 64 8.09 0.41 11.21
N ILE A 65 8.76 0.80 10.12
CA ILE A 65 8.54 2.13 9.53
C ILE A 65 7.18 2.22 8.81
N THR A 66 6.73 1.15 8.14
CA THR A 66 5.42 1.12 7.50
C THR A 66 4.27 1.10 8.51
N LEU A 67 4.43 0.43 9.65
CA LEU A 67 3.47 0.52 10.75
C LEU A 67 3.42 1.92 11.35
N SER A 68 4.58 2.58 11.50
CA SER A 68 4.63 3.97 11.94
C SER A 68 3.91 4.90 10.97
N LEU A 69 3.97 4.61 9.66
CA LEU A 69 3.21 5.31 8.64
C LEU A 69 1.70 5.04 8.77
N ALA A 70 1.31 3.78 8.94
CA ALA A 70 -0.09 3.38 9.11
C ALA A 70 -0.73 4.05 10.34
N LEU A 71 0.04 4.24 11.43
CA LEU A 71 -0.43 4.97 12.62
C LEU A 71 -0.72 6.46 12.37
N CYS A 72 -0.24 7.03 11.27
CA CYS A 72 -0.64 8.38 10.87
C CYS A 72 -2.10 8.43 10.34
N ALA A 73 -2.65 7.30 9.89
CA ALA A 73 -3.99 7.24 9.31
C ALA A 73 -5.10 7.58 10.31
N PRO A 74 -5.20 6.97 11.51
CA PRO A 74 -6.25 7.31 12.47
C PRO A 74 -6.17 8.77 12.95
N VAL A 75 -4.97 9.31 13.12
CA VAL A 75 -4.77 10.72 13.50
C VAL A 75 -5.33 11.65 12.41
N ARG A 76 -5.11 11.31 11.15
CA ARG A 76 -5.61 12.05 10.01
C ARG A 76 -7.13 11.92 9.88
N LEU A 77 -7.68 10.72 10.05
CA LEU A 77 -9.10 10.43 10.01
C LEU A 77 -9.88 11.29 11.02
N VAL A 78 -9.43 11.37 12.28
CA VAL A 78 -10.06 12.18 13.32
C VAL A 78 -10.09 13.68 12.97
N ARG A 79 -9.06 14.18 12.31
CA ARG A 79 -9.01 15.59 11.88
C ARG A 79 -10.02 15.87 10.77
N VAL A 80 -10.17 14.96 9.82
CA VAL A 80 -11.05 15.15 8.65
C VAL A 80 -12.52 14.94 9.01
N SER A 81 -12.85 13.98 9.86
CA SER A 81 -14.24 13.70 10.25
C SER A 81 -14.94 14.88 10.93
N ARG A 82 -14.18 15.87 11.43
CA ARG A 82 -14.72 17.04 12.11
C ARG A 82 -15.10 18.21 11.19
N SER A 83 -14.70 18.21 9.89
CA SER A 83 -14.81 19.41 9.05
C SER A 83 -15.03 19.17 7.55
N ALA A 84 -15.14 17.91 7.09
CA ALA A 84 -15.05 17.61 5.66
C ALA A 84 -16.40 17.37 4.98
N GLY A 85 -16.60 17.98 3.80
CA GLY A 85 -17.63 17.61 2.84
C GLY A 85 -17.36 16.27 2.16
N ARG A 86 -18.33 15.76 1.36
CA ARG A 86 -18.29 14.42 0.73
C ARG A 86 -17.04 14.18 -0.15
N ALA A 87 -16.60 15.18 -0.91
CA ALA A 87 -15.40 15.04 -1.77
C ALA A 87 -14.11 14.97 -0.94
N ALA A 88 -14.00 15.77 0.10
CA ALA A 88 -12.88 15.72 1.02
C ALA A 88 -12.81 14.37 1.75
N TRP A 89 -13.95 13.78 2.10
CA TRP A 89 -14.03 12.44 2.70
C TRP A 89 -13.54 11.34 1.73
N ALA A 90 -14.02 11.32 0.47
CA ALA A 90 -13.60 10.31 -0.51
C ALA A 90 -12.07 10.37 -0.76
N ARG A 91 -11.53 11.58 -0.95
CA ARG A 91 -10.09 11.81 -1.07
C ARG A 91 -9.32 11.29 0.13
N GLU A 92 -9.80 11.56 1.34
CA GLU A 92 -9.10 11.12 2.55
C GLU A 92 -9.14 9.59 2.71
N VAL A 93 -10.24 8.92 2.38
CA VAL A 93 -10.30 7.44 2.36
C VAL A 93 -9.20 6.87 1.45
N ALA A 94 -9.02 7.42 0.26
CA ALA A 94 -7.95 7.00 -0.65
C ALA A 94 -6.55 7.23 -0.05
N VAL A 95 -6.29 8.39 0.55
CA VAL A 95 -5.03 8.70 1.21
C VAL A 95 -4.78 7.79 2.43
N LEU A 96 -5.80 7.51 3.23
CA LEU A 96 -5.70 6.60 4.37
C LEU A 96 -5.34 5.18 3.93
N THR A 97 -5.96 4.70 2.84
CA THR A 97 -5.61 3.40 2.22
C THR A 97 -4.15 3.38 1.78
N ALA A 98 -3.69 4.44 1.09
CA ALA A 98 -2.30 4.56 0.70
C ALA A 98 -1.33 4.55 1.91
N LEU A 99 -1.68 5.15 3.04
CA LEU A 99 -0.84 5.13 4.24
C LEU A 99 -0.76 3.75 4.91
N VAL A 100 -1.82 2.95 4.81
CA VAL A 100 -1.89 1.62 5.44
C VAL A 100 -1.34 0.51 4.53
N ALA A 101 -1.54 0.59 3.23
CA ALA A 101 -1.18 -0.46 2.28
C ALA A 101 0.29 -0.96 2.37
N PRO A 102 1.32 -0.09 2.56
CA PRO A 102 2.69 -0.56 2.72
C PRO A 102 2.92 -1.44 3.95
N SER A 103 2.10 -1.33 5.00
CA SER A 103 2.23 -2.21 6.17
C SER A 103 1.75 -3.63 5.87
N VAL A 104 0.70 -3.80 5.07
CA VAL A 104 0.26 -5.12 4.59
C VAL A 104 1.35 -5.76 3.73
N ALA A 105 1.93 -4.99 2.81
CA ALA A 105 3.07 -5.43 2.01
C ALA A 105 4.26 -5.87 2.88
N ALA A 106 4.58 -5.09 3.92
CA ALA A 106 5.71 -5.39 4.80
C ALA A 106 5.50 -6.64 5.67
N VAL A 107 4.27 -6.89 6.14
CA VAL A 107 3.91 -8.14 6.83
C VAL A 107 4.14 -9.34 5.92
N ALA A 108 3.65 -9.28 4.67
CA ALA A 108 3.87 -10.34 3.68
C ALA A 108 5.37 -10.52 3.37
N LEU A 109 6.13 -9.43 3.29
CA LEU A 109 7.59 -9.47 3.08
C LEU A 109 8.31 -10.16 4.23
N VAL A 110 8.02 -9.81 5.48
CA VAL A 110 8.64 -10.44 6.66
C VAL A 110 8.34 -11.93 6.68
N ALA A 111 7.09 -12.34 6.45
CA ALA A 111 6.71 -13.74 6.41
C ALA A 111 7.44 -14.49 5.28
N GLU A 112 7.53 -13.91 4.09
CA GLU A 112 8.24 -14.49 2.93
C GLU A 112 9.74 -14.61 3.23
N ARG A 113 10.36 -13.61 3.82
CA ARG A 113 11.79 -13.64 4.19
C ARG A 113 12.08 -14.61 5.33
N ALA A 114 11.15 -14.79 6.26
CA ALA A 114 11.24 -15.81 7.30
C ALA A 114 11.04 -17.24 6.77
N GLY A 115 10.54 -17.42 5.56
CA GLY A 115 10.11 -18.72 5.02
C GLY A 115 8.80 -19.22 5.64
N TYR A 116 8.04 -18.32 6.28
CA TYR A 116 6.79 -18.64 6.97
C TYR A 116 5.59 -18.49 6.02
N ARG A 117 4.78 -19.54 5.90
CA ARG A 117 3.55 -19.54 5.11
C ARG A 117 2.42 -18.82 5.86
N LEU A 118 2.40 -17.51 5.81
CA LEU A 118 1.38 -16.70 6.46
C LEU A 118 -0.02 -17.12 5.95
N PHE A 119 -0.92 -17.50 6.84
CA PHE A 119 -2.26 -18.04 6.53
C PHE A 119 -2.27 -19.24 5.59
N GLY A 120 -1.14 -19.97 5.50
CA GLY A 120 -1.01 -21.13 4.60
C GLY A 120 -0.64 -20.80 3.15
N PHE A 121 -0.52 -19.52 2.80
CA PHE A 121 -0.16 -19.09 1.44
C PHE A 121 1.26 -19.51 1.05
N ARG A 122 1.43 -19.84 -0.22
CA ARG A 122 2.75 -20.08 -0.80
C ARG A 122 3.60 -18.82 -0.77
N LEU A 123 4.91 -18.98 -0.65
CA LEU A 123 5.85 -17.84 -0.53
C LEU A 123 5.86 -16.96 -1.80
N GLU A 124 5.57 -17.55 -2.97
CA GLU A 124 5.41 -16.81 -4.22
C GLU A 124 4.21 -15.86 -4.17
N VAL A 125 3.09 -16.30 -3.60
CA VAL A 125 1.89 -15.47 -3.41
C VAL A 125 2.22 -14.31 -2.49
N LEU A 126 2.92 -14.54 -1.38
CA LEU A 126 3.36 -13.47 -0.48
C LEU A 126 4.25 -12.45 -1.20
N SER A 127 5.14 -12.90 -2.09
CA SER A 127 5.97 -11.99 -2.90
C SER A 127 5.15 -11.11 -3.83
N LEU A 128 4.09 -11.66 -4.45
CA LEU A 128 3.16 -10.91 -5.30
C LEU A 128 2.30 -9.95 -4.48
N THR A 129 1.89 -10.36 -3.27
CA THR A 129 1.19 -9.49 -2.32
C THR A 129 2.02 -8.25 -1.98
N VAL A 130 3.34 -8.39 -1.79
CA VAL A 130 4.23 -7.25 -1.56
C VAL A 130 4.18 -6.27 -2.74
N ALA A 131 4.31 -6.76 -3.98
CA ALA A 131 4.25 -5.92 -5.17
C ALA A 131 2.88 -5.25 -5.32
N HIS A 132 1.80 -6.02 -5.14
CA HIS A 132 0.43 -5.54 -5.27
C HIS A 132 0.12 -4.39 -4.32
N PHE A 133 0.45 -4.52 -3.03
CA PHE A 133 0.16 -3.48 -2.05
C PHE A 133 1.05 -2.24 -2.16
N HIS A 134 2.22 -2.34 -2.79
CA HIS A 134 3.00 -1.15 -3.15
C HIS A 134 2.41 -0.42 -4.36
N VAL A 135 1.93 -1.14 -5.38
CA VAL A 135 1.44 -0.53 -6.63
C VAL A 135 -0.06 -0.23 -6.53
N ALA A 136 -0.91 -1.22 -6.39
CA ALA A 136 -2.36 -1.03 -6.32
C ALA A 136 -2.80 -0.44 -4.98
N GLY A 137 -2.27 -0.94 -3.86
CA GLY A 137 -2.65 -0.45 -2.54
C GLY A 137 -2.15 0.97 -2.25
N PHE A 138 -0.88 1.29 -2.57
CA PHE A 138 -0.31 2.60 -2.28
C PHE A 138 -0.47 3.56 -3.47
N VAL A 139 0.09 3.22 -4.64
CA VAL A 139 0.16 4.18 -5.76
C VAL A 139 -1.22 4.48 -6.31
N ALA A 140 -2.02 3.47 -6.65
CA ALA A 140 -3.34 3.69 -7.24
C ALA A 140 -4.26 4.45 -6.28
N ALA A 141 -4.27 4.10 -4.99
CA ALA A 141 -5.05 4.82 -3.98
C ALA A 141 -4.59 6.27 -3.83
N LEU A 142 -3.28 6.52 -3.78
CA LEU A 142 -2.73 7.87 -3.70
C LEU A 142 -3.11 8.70 -4.94
N VAL A 143 -2.93 8.15 -6.14
CA VAL A 143 -3.28 8.84 -7.40
C VAL A 143 -4.77 9.15 -7.45
N ALA A 144 -5.64 8.19 -7.12
CA ALA A 144 -7.09 8.42 -7.05
C ALA A 144 -7.44 9.56 -6.06
N GLY A 145 -6.79 9.61 -4.91
CA GLY A 145 -6.95 10.70 -3.94
C GLY A 145 -6.46 12.05 -4.46
N LEU A 146 -5.34 12.08 -5.19
CA LEU A 146 -4.78 13.30 -5.79
C LEU A 146 -5.65 13.81 -6.95
N VAL A 147 -6.13 12.92 -7.82
CA VAL A 147 -7.07 13.26 -8.91
C VAL A 147 -8.38 13.80 -8.33
N CYS A 148 -8.94 13.16 -7.32
CA CYS A 148 -10.13 13.67 -6.62
C CYS A 148 -9.90 15.07 -6.02
N ARG A 149 -8.70 15.36 -5.53
CA ARG A 149 -8.33 16.70 -5.06
C ARG A 149 -8.28 17.73 -6.21
N ALA A 150 -7.74 17.35 -7.36
CA ALA A 150 -7.60 18.24 -8.51
C ALA A 150 -8.93 18.48 -9.23
N ALA A 151 -9.76 17.46 -9.35
CA ALA A 151 -11.06 17.51 -10.01
C ALA A 151 -12.20 18.12 -9.17
N GLY A 152 -11.93 18.43 -7.88
CA GLY A 152 -12.93 19.00 -6.99
C GLY A 152 -14.09 18.04 -6.70
N ASP A 153 -15.36 18.52 -6.85
CA ASP A 153 -16.57 17.75 -6.52
C ASP A 153 -17.07 16.84 -7.66
N ALA A 154 -16.25 16.58 -8.71
CA ALA A 154 -16.64 15.71 -9.80
C ALA A 154 -17.01 14.30 -9.31
N LEU A 155 -18.18 13.81 -9.72
CA LEU A 155 -18.68 12.50 -9.26
C LEU A 155 -17.74 11.36 -9.64
N ALA A 156 -17.21 11.36 -10.88
CA ALA A 156 -16.27 10.34 -11.35
C ALA A 156 -15.02 10.25 -10.47
N ALA A 157 -14.41 11.40 -10.14
CA ALA A 157 -13.23 11.45 -9.31
C ALA A 157 -13.49 10.95 -7.87
N ARG A 158 -14.69 11.24 -7.32
CA ARG A 158 -15.11 10.72 -6.00
C ARG A 158 -15.34 9.21 -6.04
N LEU A 159 -15.98 8.70 -7.09
CA LEU A 159 -16.20 7.26 -7.29
C LEU A 159 -14.85 6.53 -7.43
N ALA A 160 -13.92 7.08 -8.22
CA ALA A 160 -12.57 6.54 -8.35
C ALA A 160 -11.83 6.48 -7.00
N ALA A 161 -11.87 7.58 -6.23
CA ALA A 161 -11.24 7.68 -4.92
C ALA A 161 -11.81 6.70 -3.88
N LEU A 162 -13.02 6.18 -4.07
CA LEU A 162 -13.62 5.15 -3.22
C LEU A 162 -13.47 3.74 -3.81
N ALA A 163 -13.58 3.58 -5.14
CA ALA A 163 -13.49 2.28 -5.80
C ALA A 163 -12.09 1.64 -5.62
N VAL A 164 -11.02 2.44 -5.72
CA VAL A 164 -9.65 1.92 -5.54
C VAL A 164 -9.41 1.38 -4.13
N PRO A 165 -9.71 2.10 -3.02
CA PRO A 165 -9.67 1.53 -1.68
C PRO A 165 -10.53 0.29 -1.50
N VAL A 166 -11.76 0.30 -2.00
CA VAL A 166 -12.68 -0.85 -1.92
C VAL A 166 -12.08 -2.05 -2.65
N GLY A 167 -11.62 -1.88 -3.89
CA GLY A 167 -10.94 -2.92 -4.65
C GLY A 167 -9.73 -3.48 -3.88
N THR A 168 -8.87 -2.62 -3.32
CA THR A 168 -7.72 -3.06 -2.53
C THR A 168 -8.12 -3.96 -1.34
N VAL A 169 -9.23 -3.66 -0.65
CA VAL A 169 -9.75 -4.47 0.46
C VAL A 169 -10.38 -5.77 -0.06
N VAL A 170 -11.10 -5.71 -1.19
CA VAL A 170 -11.73 -6.88 -1.80
C VAL A 170 -10.68 -7.87 -2.30
N VAL A 171 -9.55 -7.40 -2.89
CA VAL A 171 -8.39 -8.28 -3.21
C VAL A 171 -7.93 -9.03 -1.97
N LEU A 172 -7.73 -8.30 -0.87
CA LEU A 172 -7.27 -8.94 0.36
C LEU A 172 -8.27 -9.99 0.86
N ALA A 173 -9.57 -9.71 0.77
CA ALA A 173 -10.63 -10.65 1.11
C ALA A 173 -10.71 -11.83 0.11
N GLY A 174 -10.46 -11.59 -1.18
CA GLY A 174 -10.46 -12.59 -2.25
C GLY A 174 -9.50 -13.73 -1.99
N PHE A 175 -8.32 -13.44 -1.45
CA PHE A 175 -7.36 -14.47 -1.05
C PHE A 175 -7.93 -15.51 -0.06
N PHE A 176 -8.99 -15.16 0.66
CA PHE A 176 -9.62 -16.05 1.64
C PHE A 176 -10.99 -16.59 1.17
N ALA A 177 -11.65 -15.91 0.21
CA ALA A 177 -13.03 -16.21 -0.18
C ALA A 177 -13.16 -16.91 -1.55
N GLY A 178 -12.07 -16.95 -2.36
CA GLY A 178 -12.00 -17.70 -3.61
C GLY A 178 -12.19 -16.87 -4.89
N GLU A 179 -12.11 -17.55 -6.04
CA GLU A 179 -11.96 -16.97 -7.40
C GLU A 179 -13.01 -15.95 -7.81
N TRP A 180 -14.26 -16.09 -7.38
CA TRP A 180 -15.33 -15.14 -7.71
C TRP A 180 -15.12 -13.77 -7.05
N VAL A 181 -14.55 -13.74 -5.86
CA VAL A 181 -14.24 -12.50 -5.16
C VAL A 181 -13.03 -11.82 -5.80
N GLU A 182 -12.03 -12.58 -6.24
CA GLU A 182 -10.88 -12.09 -7.01
C GLU A 182 -11.33 -11.48 -8.35
N LEU A 183 -12.30 -12.11 -9.04
CA LEU A 183 -12.85 -11.55 -10.28
C LEU A 183 -13.60 -10.23 -10.03
N ALA A 184 -14.45 -10.20 -9.00
CA ALA A 184 -15.18 -8.98 -8.63
C ALA A 184 -14.24 -7.83 -8.32
N ASP A 185 -13.15 -8.10 -7.62
CA ASP A 185 -12.09 -7.14 -7.34
C ASP A 185 -11.42 -6.60 -8.61
N ALA A 186 -10.98 -7.48 -9.49
CA ALA A 186 -10.35 -7.08 -10.75
C ALA A 186 -11.24 -6.12 -11.55
N VAL A 187 -12.56 -6.36 -11.55
CA VAL A 187 -13.54 -5.47 -12.20
C VAL A 187 -13.63 -4.13 -11.48
N VAL A 188 -13.79 -4.13 -10.16
CA VAL A 188 -13.92 -2.89 -9.36
C VAL A 188 -12.67 -2.03 -9.45
N LEU A 189 -11.50 -2.63 -9.30
CA LEU A 189 -10.22 -1.92 -9.36
C LEU A 189 -9.98 -1.35 -10.76
N THR A 190 -10.23 -2.15 -11.83
CA THR A 190 -10.07 -1.70 -13.21
C THR A 190 -11.03 -0.57 -13.55
N ALA A 191 -12.30 -0.68 -13.16
CA ALA A 191 -13.28 0.40 -13.35
C ALA A 191 -12.87 1.67 -12.59
N GLY A 192 -12.38 1.52 -11.33
CA GLY A 192 -11.85 2.62 -10.54
C GLY A 192 -10.67 3.32 -11.22
N MET A 193 -9.75 2.55 -11.81
CA MET A 193 -8.59 3.11 -12.52
C MET A 193 -8.99 3.81 -13.84
N TRP A 194 -9.99 3.32 -14.55
CA TRP A 194 -10.54 4.01 -15.73
C TRP A 194 -11.21 5.35 -15.37
N LEU A 195 -11.82 5.44 -14.21
CA LEU A 195 -12.39 6.70 -13.72
C LEU A 195 -11.31 7.71 -13.28
N VAL A 196 -10.08 7.25 -13.03
CA VAL A 196 -8.91 8.10 -12.70
C VAL A 196 -8.31 8.70 -13.98
N ALA A 197 -8.35 7.96 -15.09
CA ALA A 197 -7.75 8.36 -16.38
C ALA A 197 -8.56 9.43 -17.09
#